data_d0e7edb8abfff450f4022a9bb54d4c18
#
_entry.id   d0e7edb8abfff450f4022a9bb54d4c18
#
_cell.length_a   1.000
_cell.length_b   1.000
_cell.length_c   1.000
_cell.angle_alpha   90.00
_cell.angle_beta   90.00
_cell.angle_gamma   90.00
#
_symmetry.space_group_name_H-M   'P 1'
#
loop_
_entity.id
_entity.type
_entity.pdbx_description
1 polymer ?
#
loop_
_entity_poly.entity_id
_entity_poly.type
_entity_poly.pdbx_seq_one_letter_code
_entity_poly.pdbx_strand_id
1 'polypeptide(L)'
;MVGFFTNVNYGYGNRYFLDFSFRSDGSSKFGRNSRFAPFWSLGVAWNVHNESFWHAHEKNALKLRASVGSTGTTNFSSTQALTTYLYDFSREYNGNFGVSLAGYGNSSLKWQTTLSYNVGVDFTFLHGLVVFNGDFYIKNTRSLLLPVTVAPSTGFIDYVENIGKLRNTGVEARLRFNLIQDAVKDLRWNVTLSAFHNRSKITQLSNQLETINQYANDDRANQGTVVYRQFEAGRSQTALMVVRSGGIDPATGNEIYIKRNGEMTFEYNHNDKIECGDMKPKIEGNVNTNLNWKGFNLYMLFKYQYGGKIYNATLASKVEGANPLKNADKRVLYDRWKEPGDHAKFRRIDDTSAPYQTTRLVFDNNLLALQSVSLSYELPRKISQKMYMERVKLLLSSTDLFRLSSVKQERGTSYPFARTFSIGLNVTF
;
A
#
# COMPACT_ATOMS: atom_id res chain seq x y z
N MET A 1 -5.61 6.14 26.98
CA MET A 1 -4.26 6.60 26.58
C MET A 1 -3.95 7.90 27.29
N VAL A 2 -2.76 8.07 27.87
CA VAL A 2 -2.29 9.28 28.54
C VAL A 2 -0.93 9.62 27.94
N GLY A 3 -0.68 10.90 27.68
CA GLY A 3 0.60 11.34 27.09
C GLY A 3 1.06 12.66 27.68
N PHE A 4 2.35 12.76 27.92
CA PHE A 4 3.05 13.97 28.31
C PHE A 4 3.98 14.37 27.16
N PHE A 5 3.96 15.63 26.78
CA PHE A 5 4.80 16.08 25.68
C PHE A 5 5.40 17.45 25.95
N THR A 6 6.53 17.70 25.33
CA THR A 6 7.16 19.02 25.26
C THR A 6 7.71 19.24 23.87
N ASN A 7 7.60 20.47 23.38
CA ASN A 7 8.15 20.90 22.08
C ASN A 7 8.98 22.15 22.29
N VAL A 8 10.12 22.20 21.64
CA VAL A 8 11.01 23.36 21.60
C VAL A 8 11.29 23.68 20.14
N ASN A 9 10.93 24.90 19.73
CA ASN A 9 11.20 25.41 18.40
C ASN A 9 12.11 26.63 18.53
N TYR A 10 13.21 26.62 17.82
CA TYR A 10 14.15 27.71 17.81
C TYR A 10 14.48 28.14 16.39
N GLY A 11 14.42 29.43 16.11
CA GLY A 11 14.77 30.01 14.83
C GLY A 11 15.75 31.17 15.01
N TYR A 12 16.82 31.14 14.23
CA TYR A 12 17.82 32.23 14.24
C TYR A 12 17.93 32.88 12.87
N GLY A 13 17.74 34.19 12.83
CA GLY A 13 17.92 35.01 11.64
C GLY A 13 17.11 34.59 10.40
N ASN A 14 16.00 33.86 10.59
CA ASN A 14 15.23 33.24 9.52
C ASN A 14 16.09 32.31 8.61
N ARG A 15 17.27 31.86 9.09
CA ARG A 15 18.23 31.01 8.37
C ARG A 15 18.27 29.63 8.93
N TYR A 16 18.40 29.49 10.24
CA TYR A 16 18.60 28.21 10.93
C TYR A 16 17.40 27.92 11.82
N PHE A 17 16.90 26.71 11.76
CA PHE A 17 15.76 26.26 12.55
C PHE A 17 16.11 24.94 13.24
N LEU A 18 15.71 24.84 14.49
CA LEU A 18 15.84 23.65 15.31
C LEU A 18 14.47 23.34 15.91
N ASP A 19 14.00 22.14 15.71
CA ASP A 19 12.76 21.60 16.29
C ASP A 19 13.10 20.38 17.14
N PHE A 20 12.76 20.39 18.40
CA PHE A 20 12.87 19.25 19.29
C PHE A 20 11.51 18.93 19.87
N SER A 21 11.13 17.65 19.83
CA SER A 21 9.90 17.15 20.43
C SER A 21 10.22 15.93 21.28
N PHE A 22 9.68 15.90 22.47
CA PHE A 22 9.70 14.74 23.34
C PHE A 22 8.28 14.41 23.80
N ARG A 23 7.94 13.11 23.79
CA ARG A 23 6.62 12.62 24.20
C ARG A 23 6.76 11.30 24.94
N SER A 24 6.10 11.18 26.08
CA SER A 24 5.95 9.93 26.80
C SER A 24 4.49 9.50 26.77
N ASP A 25 4.19 8.43 26.06
CA ASP A 25 2.83 7.93 25.87
C ASP A 25 2.59 6.66 26.67
N GLY A 26 1.47 6.63 27.38
CA GLY A 26 0.98 5.48 28.11
C GLY A 26 -0.31 4.93 27.51
N SER A 27 -0.39 3.61 27.32
CA SER A 27 -1.58 2.94 26.82
C SER A 27 -1.87 1.66 27.58
N SER A 28 -3.15 1.46 27.95
CA SER A 28 -3.64 0.24 28.58
C SER A 28 -3.67 -0.98 27.64
N LYS A 29 -3.43 -0.76 26.33
CA LYS A 29 -3.34 -1.85 25.34
C LYS A 29 -2.09 -2.73 25.52
N PHE A 30 -1.09 -2.25 26.22
CA PHE A 30 0.18 -2.94 26.43
C PHE A 30 0.25 -3.64 27.77
N GLY A 31 1.14 -4.61 27.88
CA GLY A 31 1.43 -5.30 29.10
C GLY A 31 1.85 -4.35 30.24
N ARG A 32 1.62 -4.75 31.48
CA ARG A 32 1.79 -3.90 32.67
C ARG A 32 3.14 -3.16 32.71
N ASN A 33 4.20 -3.83 32.30
CA ASN A 33 5.58 -3.31 32.37
C ASN A 33 5.99 -2.51 31.15
N SER A 34 5.13 -2.41 30.13
CA SER A 34 5.43 -1.76 28.83
C SER A 34 4.39 -0.71 28.44
N ARG A 35 3.60 -0.24 29.42
CA ARG A 35 2.51 0.73 29.16
C ARG A 35 3.00 2.07 28.66
N PHE A 36 4.11 2.57 29.18
CA PHE A 36 4.71 3.84 28.80
C PHE A 36 5.91 3.63 27.89
N ALA A 37 6.00 4.46 26.85
CA ALA A 37 7.15 4.49 25.97
C ALA A 37 7.52 5.94 25.63
N PRO A 38 8.83 6.29 25.68
CA PRO A 38 9.31 7.58 25.25
C PRO A 38 9.48 7.64 23.74
N PHE A 39 9.05 8.74 23.15
CA PHE A 39 9.26 9.08 21.73
C PHE A 39 9.86 10.46 21.65
N TRP A 40 10.69 10.67 20.66
CA TRP A 40 11.37 11.94 20.47
C TRP A 40 11.66 12.20 19.01
N SER A 41 11.81 13.45 18.66
CA SER A 41 12.31 13.88 17.35
C SER A 41 13.16 15.11 17.45
N LEU A 42 14.17 15.17 16.59
CA LEU A 42 15.03 16.30 16.40
C LEU A 42 15.05 16.62 14.90
N GLY A 43 14.71 17.85 14.56
CA GLY A 43 14.73 18.37 13.21
C GLY A 43 15.61 19.61 13.12
N VAL A 44 16.35 19.73 12.02
CA VAL A 44 17.11 20.93 11.68
C VAL A 44 16.76 21.35 10.26
N ALA A 45 16.69 22.66 10.05
CA ALA A 45 16.50 23.19 8.70
C ALA A 45 17.37 24.43 8.50
N TRP A 46 17.87 24.56 7.27
CA TRP A 46 18.67 25.67 6.84
C TRP A 46 18.07 26.32 5.59
N ASN A 47 17.66 27.57 5.73
CA ASN A 47 17.24 28.41 4.62
C ASN A 47 18.47 29.02 3.95
N VAL A 48 19.07 28.29 3.03
CA VAL A 48 20.29 28.69 2.30
C VAL A 48 20.08 30.01 1.54
N HIS A 49 18.86 30.20 1.04
CA HIS A 49 18.48 31.40 0.29
C HIS A 49 18.47 32.70 1.12
N ASN A 50 18.61 32.62 2.44
CA ASN A 50 18.71 33.79 3.33
C ASN A 50 20.16 34.10 3.72
N GLU A 51 21.13 33.38 3.17
CA GLU A 51 22.54 33.64 3.41
C GLU A 51 23.07 34.79 2.53
N SER A 52 24.10 35.48 3.02
CA SER A 52 24.71 36.64 2.33
C SER A 52 25.35 36.25 0.99
N PHE A 53 25.76 35.02 0.82
CA PHE A 53 26.34 34.52 -0.43
C PHE A 53 25.29 34.14 -1.49
N TRP A 54 23.98 34.10 -1.14
CA TRP A 54 22.93 33.78 -2.06
C TRP A 54 22.51 35.01 -2.89
N HIS A 55 22.99 35.07 -4.13
CA HIS A 55 22.72 36.21 -5.01
C HIS A 55 21.68 35.90 -6.10
N ALA A 56 20.88 34.84 -5.91
CA ALA A 56 19.83 34.51 -6.86
C ALA A 56 18.61 35.43 -6.72
N HIS A 57 17.74 35.38 -7.75
CA HIS A 57 16.50 36.16 -7.75
C HIS A 57 15.64 35.87 -6.50
N GLU A 58 14.96 36.88 -5.96
CA GLU A 58 14.17 36.82 -4.71
C GLU A 58 13.10 35.69 -4.67
N LYS A 59 12.57 35.27 -5.84
CA LYS A 59 11.64 34.15 -5.97
C LYS A 59 12.31 32.79 -6.00
N ASN A 60 13.63 32.73 -5.99
CA ASN A 60 14.36 31.48 -5.91
C ASN A 60 14.69 31.17 -4.45
N ALA A 61 14.44 29.98 -4.00
CA ALA A 61 14.65 29.58 -2.62
C ALA A 61 15.24 28.19 -2.53
N LEU A 62 16.16 27.99 -1.61
CA LEU A 62 16.72 26.67 -1.26
C LEU A 62 16.64 26.50 0.25
N LYS A 63 16.02 25.40 0.68
CA LYS A 63 15.97 24.97 2.06
C LYS A 63 16.44 23.51 2.16
N LEU A 64 17.36 23.27 3.05
CA LEU A 64 17.81 21.93 3.41
C LEU A 64 17.18 21.53 4.75
N ARG A 65 16.80 20.26 4.86
CA ARG A 65 16.17 19.70 6.05
C ARG A 65 16.81 18.38 6.42
N ALA A 66 17.01 18.15 7.72
CA ALA A 66 17.36 16.83 8.23
C ALA A 66 16.61 16.57 9.52
N SER A 67 16.18 15.34 9.73
CA SER A 67 15.54 14.97 10.98
C SER A 67 15.83 13.52 11.36
N VAL A 68 15.79 13.28 12.66
CA VAL A 68 15.86 11.96 13.26
C VAL A 68 14.81 11.88 14.37
N GLY A 69 14.12 10.75 14.48
CA GLY A 69 13.14 10.60 15.55
C GLY A 69 12.63 9.18 15.71
N SER A 70 12.18 8.90 16.91
CA SER A 70 11.55 7.64 17.30
C SER A 70 10.05 7.83 17.44
N THR A 71 9.26 6.97 16.82
CA THR A 71 7.80 6.94 16.91
C THR A 71 7.31 5.56 17.28
N GLY A 72 6.14 5.49 17.95
CA GLY A 72 5.48 4.23 18.30
C GLY A 72 4.12 4.09 17.66
N THR A 73 3.65 2.85 17.53
CA THR A 73 2.30 2.55 17.05
C THR A 73 1.54 1.66 18.02
N THR A 74 0.23 1.91 18.11
CA THR A 74 -0.75 1.13 18.89
C THR A 74 -1.81 0.50 17.99
N ASN A 75 -1.48 0.27 16.72
CA ASN A 75 -2.46 -0.20 15.72
C ASN A 75 -2.81 -1.69 15.92
N PHE A 76 -3.45 -2.00 17.05
CA PHE A 76 -4.02 -3.32 17.36
C PHE A 76 -5.19 -3.18 18.35
N SER A 77 -5.99 -4.25 18.49
CA SER A 77 -7.15 -4.28 19.37
C SER A 77 -6.75 -4.06 20.84
N SER A 78 -7.62 -3.39 21.59
CA SER A 78 -7.38 -3.10 23.03
C SER A 78 -7.34 -4.34 23.93
N THR A 79 -7.81 -5.48 23.45
CA THR A 79 -7.93 -6.73 24.23
C THR A 79 -6.77 -7.69 24.02
N GLN A 80 -5.84 -7.42 23.11
CA GLN A 80 -4.78 -8.38 22.75
C GLN A 80 -3.71 -8.61 23.82
N ALA A 81 -3.60 -7.72 24.82
CA ALA A 81 -2.76 -7.96 25.99
C ALA A 81 -3.47 -8.77 27.10
N LEU A 82 -4.78 -9.00 26.96
CA LEU A 82 -5.62 -9.66 27.97
C LEU A 82 -6.27 -10.90 27.37
N THR A 83 -6.23 -11.99 28.12
CA THR A 83 -7.03 -13.18 27.78
C THR A 83 -8.50 -12.83 27.92
N THR A 84 -9.29 -13.06 26.87
CA THR A 84 -10.71 -12.75 26.82
C THR A 84 -11.55 -14.01 26.70
N TYR A 85 -12.71 -13.97 27.32
CA TYR A 85 -13.66 -15.08 27.33
C TYR A 85 -15.01 -14.58 26.78
N LEU A 86 -15.72 -15.48 26.10
CA LEU A 86 -17.09 -15.26 25.65
C LEU A 86 -18.03 -16.24 26.35
N TYR A 87 -19.16 -15.75 26.82
CA TYR A 87 -20.24 -16.62 27.23
C TYR A 87 -20.86 -17.30 26.02
N ASP A 88 -20.92 -18.61 26.02
CA ASP A 88 -21.53 -19.40 24.98
C ASP A 88 -22.95 -19.81 25.39
N PHE A 89 -23.92 -18.99 25.03
CA PHE A 89 -25.35 -19.24 25.31
C PHE A 89 -25.92 -20.41 24.50
N SER A 90 -25.19 -20.94 23.54
CA SER A 90 -25.62 -22.11 22.76
C SER A 90 -25.21 -23.44 23.41
N ARG A 91 -24.38 -23.41 24.44
CA ARG A 91 -23.88 -24.58 25.18
C ARG A 91 -24.25 -24.48 26.63
N GLU A 92 -25.42 -25.02 26.95
CA GLU A 92 -25.90 -25.18 28.33
C GLU A 92 -25.53 -26.55 28.88
N TYR A 93 -24.95 -26.59 30.07
CA TYR A 93 -24.72 -27.80 30.80
C TYR A 93 -25.28 -27.65 32.22
N ASN A 94 -26.26 -28.48 32.56
CA ASN A 94 -26.91 -28.51 33.87
C ASN A 94 -27.40 -27.12 34.36
N GLY A 95 -28.07 -26.38 33.48
CA GLY A 95 -28.60 -25.03 33.76
C GLY A 95 -27.57 -23.90 33.80
N ASN A 96 -26.29 -24.20 33.50
CA ASN A 96 -25.22 -23.21 33.45
C ASN A 96 -24.71 -23.00 32.02
N PHE A 97 -24.51 -21.74 31.66
CA PHE A 97 -23.93 -21.41 30.35
C PHE A 97 -22.41 -21.65 30.38
N GLY A 98 -21.91 -22.20 29.26
CA GLY A 98 -20.48 -22.40 29.07
C GLY A 98 -19.76 -21.09 28.83
N VAL A 99 -18.48 -21.07 29.14
CA VAL A 99 -17.57 -20.00 28.81
C VAL A 99 -16.50 -20.55 27.86
N SER A 100 -16.39 -19.97 26.68
CA SER A 100 -15.34 -20.30 25.73
C SER A 100 -14.26 -19.21 25.73
N LEU A 101 -13.04 -19.61 25.47
CA LEU A 101 -11.92 -18.71 25.36
C LEU A 101 -11.99 -18.00 23.99
N ALA A 102 -12.08 -16.67 24.01
CA ALA A 102 -12.25 -15.85 22.82
C ALA A 102 -10.93 -15.37 22.21
N GLY A 103 -9.91 -15.19 23.05
CA GLY A 103 -8.61 -14.73 22.62
C GLY A 103 -7.54 -14.90 23.69
N TYR A 104 -6.35 -15.28 23.27
CA TYR A 104 -5.19 -15.42 24.14
C TYR A 104 -4.48 -14.06 24.27
N GLY A 105 -4.40 -13.55 25.49
CA GLY A 105 -3.75 -12.29 25.79
C GLY A 105 -2.24 -12.44 25.95
N ASN A 106 -1.50 -11.56 25.34
CA ASN A 106 -0.06 -11.47 25.51
C ASN A 106 0.30 -10.30 26.45
N SER A 107 0.50 -10.59 27.74
CA SER A 107 0.85 -9.58 28.73
C SER A 107 2.26 -8.96 28.56
N SER A 108 3.09 -9.54 27.69
CA SER A 108 4.43 -9.03 27.37
C SER A 108 4.48 -8.13 26.16
N LEU A 109 3.31 -7.79 25.55
CA LEU A 109 3.24 -6.88 24.41
C LEU A 109 3.90 -5.53 24.71
N LYS A 110 4.80 -5.13 23.78
CA LYS A 110 5.55 -3.88 23.82
C LYS A 110 5.16 -2.99 22.63
N TRP A 111 5.47 -1.71 22.76
CA TRP A 111 5.34 -0.77 21.64
C TRP A 111 6.18 -1.21 20.46
N GLN A 112 5.56 -1.23 19.30
CA GLN A 112 6.31 -1.26 18.04
C GLN A 112 6.94 0.10 17.86
N THR A 113 8.26 0.18 17.76
CA THR A 113 9.01 1.42 17.63
C THR A 113 9.66 1.54 16.26
N THR A 114 9.64 2.74 15.69
CA THR A 114 10.29 3.06 14.42
C THR A 114 11.25 4.22 14.61
N LEU A 115 12.54 3.97 14.44
CA LEU A 115 13.55 5.02 14.35
C LEU A 115 13.69 5.45 12.88
N SER A 116 13.41 6.72 12.62
CA SER A 116 13.38 7.32 11.29
C SER A 116 14.49 8.34 11.13
N TYR A 117 15.19 8.30 10.02
CA TYR A 117 16.12 9.33 9.54
C TYR A 117 15.56 9.87 8.25
N ASN A 118 15.54 11.19 8.11
CA ASN A 118 15.09 11.88 6.91
C ASN A 118 16.06 13.00 6.55
N VAL A 119 16.36 13.15 5.27
CA VAL A 119 17.06 14.30 4.70
C VAL A 119 16.24 14.80 3.52
N GLY A 120 15.94 16.08 3.51
CA GLY A 120 15.10 16.70 2.51
C GLY A 120 15.67 17.97 1.92
N VAL A 121 15.25 18.28 0.72
CA VAL A 121 15.55 19.52 0.01
C VAL A 121 14.29 20.13 -0.58
N ASP A 122 14.08 21.40 -0.32
CA ASP A 122 13.03 22.20 -0.95
C ASP A 122 13.72 23.26 -1.81
N PHE A 123 13.44 23.24 -3.10
CA PHE A 123 14.07 24.14 -4.07
C PHE A 123 13.04 24.79 -4.98
N THR A 124 13.03 26.10 -5.00
CA THR A 124 12.22 26.92 -5.91
C THR A 124 13.17 27.66 -6.84
N PHE A 125 13.00 27.54 -8.15
CA PHE A 125 13.87 28.14 -9.15
C PHE A 125 13.10 28.63 -10.39
N LEU A 126 13.81 29.27 -11.33
CA LEU A 126 13.25 29.91 -12.52
C LEU A 126 12.12 30.91 -12.14
N HIS A 127 12.41 31.79 -11.17
CA HIS A 127 11.45 32.82 -10.70
C HIS A 127 10.14 32.23 -10.14
N GLY A 128 10.20 31.02 -9.54
CA GLY A 128 9.03 30.31 -9.01
C GLY A 128 8.26 29.48 -10.01
N LEU A 129 8.75 29.35 -11.26
CA LEU A 129 8.16 28.48 -12.27
C LEU A 129 8.20 27.00 -11.82
N VAL A 130 9.31 26.60 -11.22
CA VAL A 130 9.52 25.21 -10.81
C VAL A 130 9.77 25.15 -9.30
N VAL A 131 9.00 24.30 -8.62
CA VAL A 131 9.14 24.00 -7.20
C VAL A 131 9.41 22.51 -7.05
N PHE A 132 10.55 22.17 -6.46
CA PHE A 132 10.97 20.80 -6.18
C PHE A 132 11.02 20.56 -4.68
N ASN A 133 10.44 19.45 -4.22
CA ASN A 133 10.61 18.91 -2.88
C ASN A 133 11.10 17.47 -3.02
N GLY A 134 12.20 17.15 -2.35
CA GLY A 134 12.77 15.81 -2.37
C GLY A 134 13.09 15.37 -0.95
N ASP A 135 12.80 14.12 -0.63
CA ASP A 135 13.09 13.51 0.66
C ASP A 135 13.69 12.12 0.47
N PHE A 136 14.75 11.83 1.20
CA PHE A 136 15.32 10.50 1.36
C PHE A 136 15.14 10.07 2.80
N TYR A 137 14.66 8.84 3.02
CA TYR A 137 14.46 8.35 4.37
C TYR A 137 14.91 6.91 4.57
N ILE A 138 15.29 6.61 5.82
CA ILE A 138 15.52 5.26 6.33
C ILE A 138 14.68 5.11 7.60
N LYS A 139 13.81 4.11 7.63
CA LYS A 139 12.95 3.78 8.79
C LYS A 139 13.28 2.37 9.27
N ASN A 140 13.78 2.26 10.50
CA ASN A 140 14.07 0.98 11.14
C ASN A 140 12.99 0.69 12.18
N THR A 141 12.12 -0.25 11.88
CA THR A 141 11.05 -0.70 12.78
C THR A 141 11.51 -1.92 13.56
N ARG A 142 11.31 -1.90 14.85
CA ARG A 142 11.59 -3.00 15.80
C ARG A 142 10.32 -3.41 16.49
N SER A 143 10.31 -4.64 17.00
CA SER A 143 9.16 -5.16 17.74
C SER A 143 7.86 -5.08 16.94
N LEU A 144 7.89 -5.55 15.69
CA LEU A 144 6.70 -5.59 14.82
C LEU A 144 5.59 -6.36 15.52
N LEU A 145 4.39 -5.78 15.54
CA LEU A 145 3.20 -6.41 16.06
C LEU A 145 2.51 -7.20 14.95
N LEU A 146 2.60 -8.51 15.01
CA LEU A 146 2.01 -9.41 14.01
C LEU A 146 1.22 -10.52 14.70
N PRO A 147 0.11 -11.00 14.11
CA PRO A 147 -0.55 -12.21 14.56
C PRO A 147 0.36 -13.41 14.30
N VAL A 148 0.48 -14.27 15.28
CA VAL A 148 1.21 -15.53 15.25
C VAL A 148 0.21 -16.66 15.33
N THR A 149 0.17 -17.52 14.32
CA THR A 149 -0.67 -18.72 14.33
C THR A 149 -0.13 -19.73 15.33
N VAL A 150 -1.01 -20.34 16.08
CA VAL A 150 -0.68 -21.38 17.05
C VAL A 150 -1.36 -22.70 16.72
N ALA A 151 -0.89 -23.79 17.31
CA ALA A 151 -1.48 -25.10 17.08
C ALA A 151 -2.97 -25.10 17.51
N PRO A 152 -3.88 -25.70 16.71
CA PRO A 152 -5.31 -25.77 17.04
C PRO A 152 -5.61 -26.40 18.41
N SER A 153 -4.71 -27.24 18.91
CA SER A 153 -4.77 -27.84 20.25
C SER A 153 -4.73 -26.83 21.40
N THR A 154 -4.29 -25.59 21.13
CA THR A 154 -4.31 -24.51 22.13
C THR A 154 -5.70 -23.88 22.29
N GLY A 155 -6.64 -24.18 21.42
CA GLY A 155 -7.97 -23.57 21.38
C GLY A 155 -8.04 -22.21 20.66
N PHE A 156 -6.92 -21.73 20.08
CA PHE A 156 -6.85 -20.45 19.35
C PHE A 156 -6.37 -20.66 17.93
N ILE A 157 -6.62 -19.66 17.09
CA ILE A 157 -6.07 -19.59 15.73
C ILE A 157 -4.75 -18.83 15.74
N ASP A 158 -4.72 -17.69 16.45
CA ASP A 158 -3.57 -16.81 16.55
C ASP A 158 -3.56 -15.98 17.85
N TYR A 159 -2.44 -15.35 18.13
CA TYR A 159 -2.28 -14.28 19.11
C TYR A 159 -1.26 -13.25 18.60
N VAL A 160 -1.26 -12.03 19.14
CA VAL A 160 -0.32 -10.99 18.71
C VAL A 160 0.95 -11.01 19.51
N GLU A 161 2.09 -10.92 18.83
CA GLU A 161 3.41 -10.86 19.45
C GLU A 161 4.30 -9.81 18.77
N ASN A 162 5.31 -9.33 19.52
CA ASN A 162 6.34 -8.43 18.99
C ASN A 162 7.44 -9.23 18.30
N ILE A 163 7.39 -9.33 16.98
CA ILE A 163 8.27 -10.21 16.21
C ILE A 163 8.97 -9.49 15.08
N GLY A 164 10.26 -9.78 14.92
CA GLY A 164 11.03 -9.33 13.76
C GLY A 164 11.44 -7.85 13.77
N LYS A 165 12.24 -7.53 12.77
CA LYS A 165 12.70 -6.17 12.46
C LYS A 165 12.56 -5.90 10.97
N LEU A 166 12.19 -4.67 10.64
CA LEU A 166 11.97 -4.22 9.27
C LEU A 166 12.75 -2.94 9.01
N ARG A 167 13.35 -2.85 7.84
CA ARG A 167 13.95 -1.61 7.33
C ARG A 167 13.21 -1.18 6.07
N ASN A 168 12.74 0.05 6.06
CA ASN A 168 12.25 0.74 4.88
C ASN A 168 13.26 1.80 4.47
N THR A 169 13.65 1.82 3.21
CA THR A 169 14.48 2.87 2.61
C THR A 169 13.75 3.40 1.39
N GLY A 170 13.58 4.70 1.32
CA GLY A 170 12.80 5.29 0.24
C GLY A 170 13.24 6.68 -0.16
N VAL A 171 12.78 7.06 -1.34
CA VAL A 171 12.92 8.40 -1.92
C VAL A 171 11.54 8.88 -2.33
N GLU A 172 11.22 10.11 -1.96
CA GLU A 172 10.02 10.81 -2.38
C GLU A 172 10.42 12.09 -3.10
N ALA A 173 9.79 12.37 -4.23
CA ALA A 173 10.03 13.58 -4.99
C ALA A 173 8.70 14.19 -5.44
N ARG A 174 8.59 15.49 -5.32
CA ARG A 174 7.47 16.28 -5.83
C ARG A 174 8.00 17.43 -6.66
N LEU A 175 7.54 17.52 -7.89
CA LEU A 175 7.92 18.55 -8.83
C LEU A 175 6.66 19.29 -9.31
N ARG A 176 6.56 20.55 -8.99
CA ARG A 176 5.45 21.41 -9.40
C ARG A 176 5.94 22.43 -10.41
N PHE A 177 5.25 22.50 -11.53
CA PHE A 177 5.43 23.50 -12.59
C PHE A 177 4.27 24.50 -12.52
N ASN A 178 4.57 25.75 -12.31
CA ASN A 178 3.62 26.87 -12.40
C ASN A 178 3.71 27.45 -13.82
N LEU A 179 3.09 26.77 -14.78
CA LEU A 179 3.29 27.02 -16.22
C LEU A 179 2.77 28.40 -16.65
N ILE A 180 1.64 28.82 -16.11
CA ILE A 180 1.01 30.10 -16.40
C ILE A 180 0.52 30.72 -15.10
N GLN A 181 0.83 31.98 -14.89
CA GLN A 181 0.35 32.81 -13.78
C GLN A 181 0.06 34.24 -14.29
N ASP A 182 -0.99 34.37 -15.09
CA ASP A 182 -1.41 35.65 -15.70
C ASP A 182 -2.65 36.17 -14.95
N ALA A 183 -2.43 37.13 -14.07
CA ALA A 183 -3.50 37.75 -13.29
C ALA A 183 -4.41 38.64 -14.15
N VAL A 184 -3.92 39.19 -15.27
CA VAL A 184 -4.70 40.08 -16.15
C VAL A 184 -5.72 39.26 -16.94
N LYS A 185 -5.31 38.08 -17.40
CA LYS A 185 -6.18 37.15 -18.13
C LYS A 185 -6.97 36.23 -17.23
N ASP A 186 -6.79 36.32 -15.89
CA ASP A 186 -7.30 35.39 -14.89
C ASP A 186 -7.04 33.92 -15.31
N LEU A 187 -5.78 33.65 -15.69
CA LEU A 187 -5.33 32.36 -16.18
C LEU A 187 -4.20 31.84 -15.32
N ARG A 188 -4.43 30.70 -14.66
CA ARG A 188 -3.43 29.99 -13.85
C ARG A 188 -3.42 28.54 -14.24
N TRP A 189 -2.24 28.03 -14.56
CA TRP A 189 -2.06 26.61 -14.86
C TRP A 189 -0.86 26.05 -14.12
N ASN A 190 -1.09 25.00 -13.37
CA ASN A 190 0.00 24.28 -12.73
C ASN A 190 -0.15 22.76 -12.97
N VAL A 191 1.00 22.10 -13.02
CA VAL A 191 1.14 20.66 -13.13
C VAL A 191 2.05 20.21 -12.00
N THR A 192 1.63 19.18 -11.25
CA THR A 192 2.44 18.58 -10.19
C THR A 192 2.66 17.11 -10.48
N LEU A 193 3.90 16.69 -10.50
CA LEU A 193 4.35 15.30 -10.55
C LEU A 193 4.83 14.89 -9.17
N SER A 194 4.31 13.84 -8.62
CA SER A 194 4.81 13.21 -7.38
C SER A 194 5.25 11.79 -7.69
N ALA A 195 6.43 11.41 -7.23
CA ALA A 195 7.00 10.08 -7.40
C ALA A 195 7.57 9.58 -6.08
N PHE A 196 7.37 8.31 -5.78
CA PHE A 196 7.96 7.68 -4.61
C PHE A 196 8.40 6.25 -4.92
N HIS A 197 9.55 5.93 -4.34
CA HIS A 197 10.15 4.61 -4.33
C HIS A 197 10.37 4.20 -2.89
N ASN A 198 9.94 3.00 -2.51
CA ASN A 198 10.22 2.45 -1.19
C ASN A 198 10.62 0.99 -1.30
N ARG A 199 11.73 0.65 -0.68
CA ARG A 199 12.21 -0.73 -0.53
C ARG A 199 12.10 -1.15 0.93
N SER A 200 11.28 -2.16 1.18
CA SER A 200 11.12 -2.78 2.49
C SER A 200 11.95 -4.05 2.58
N LYS A 201 12.69 -4.24 3.68
CA LYS A 201 13.45 -5.47 3.94
C LYS A 201 13.26 -5.93 5.36
N ILE A 202 13.02 -7.23 5.53
CA ILE A 202 13.08 -7.90 6.81
C ILE A 202 14.55 -8.03 7.20
N THR A 203 14.95 -7.44 8.33
CA THR A 203 16.34 -7.47 8.77
C THR A 203 16.59 -8.56 9.80
N GLN A 204 15.56 -9.01 10.48
CA GLN A 204 15.63 -10.12 11.42
C GLN A 204 14.27 -10.82 11.47
N LEU A 205 14.31 -12.15 11.37
CA LEU A 205 13.19 -13.04 11.68
C LEU A 205 13.22 -13.43 13.17
N SER A 206 12.05 -13.75 13.70
CA SER A 206 11.91 -14.48 14.97
C SER A 206 11.52 -15.93 14.65
N ASN A 207 11.64 -16.81 15.63
CA ASN A 207 11.24 -18.23 15.52
C ASN A 207 9.75 -18.35 15.15
N GLN A 208 8.91 -17.41 15.59
CA GLN A 208 7.48 -17.37 15.29
C GLN A 208 7.20 -17.05 13.82
N LEU A 209 7.99 -16.16 13.19
CA LEU A 209 7.90 -15.92 11.74
C LEU A 209 8.30 -17.15 10.93
N GLU A 210 9.25 -17.95 11.43
CA GLU A 210 9.59 -19.23 10.82
C GLU A 210 8.43 -20.22 10.89
N THR A 211 7.67 -20.23 12.01
CA THR A 211 6.45 -21.04 12.11
C THR A 211 5.38 -20.61 11.11
N ILE A 212 5.19 -19.31 10.88
CA ILE A 212 4.28 -18.81 9.84
C ILE A 212 4.73 -19.31 8.46
N ASN A 213 6.03 -19.33 8.20
CA ASN A 213 6.58 -19.88 6.95
C ASN A 213 6.30 -21.38 6.79
N GLN A 214 6.28 -22.16 7.88
CA GLN A 214 5.93 -23.57 7.84
C GLN A 214 4.49 -23.78 7.35
N TYR A 215 3.53 -22.98 7.82
CA TYR A 215 2.16 -23.01 7.29
C TYR A 215 2.08 -22.61 5.81
N ALA A 216 2.87 -21.61 5.38
CA ALA A 216 2.95 -21.22 3.99
C ALA A 216 3.60 -22.31 3.10
N ASN A 217 4.24 -23.30 3.70
CA ASN A 217 4.84 -24.45 3.04
C ASN A 217 3.94 -25.70 3.06
N ASP A 218 2.76 -25.66 3.69
CA ASP A 218 1.77 -26.72 3.56
C ASP A 218 1.28 -26.80 2.10
N ASP A 219 1.20 -28.00 1.55
CA ASP A 219 0.76 -28.22 0.17
C ASP A 219 -0.65 -27.68 -0.09
N ARG A 220 -1.53 -27.75 0.91
CA ARG A 220 -2.88 -27.18 0.84
C ARG A 220 -2.87 -25.64 0.75
N ALA A 221 -1.93 -24.99 1.44
CA ALA A 221 -1.76 -23.55 1.38
C ALA A 221 -1.25 -23.06 0.02
N ASN A 222 -0.59 -23.94 -0.75
CA ASN A 222 -0.03 -23.62 -2.07
C ASN A 222 -1.00 -23.85 -3.23
N GLN A 223 -2.19 -24.34 -2.94
CA GLN A 223 -3.28 -24.46 -3.90
C GLN A 223 -4.24 -23.27 -3.81
N GLY A 224 -4.83 -22.90 -4.96
CA GLY A 224 -5.89 -21.88 -5.02
C GLY A 224 -5.40 -20.47 -5.35
N THR A 225 -6.08 -19.49 -4.80
CA THR A 225 -6.05 -18.09 -5.27
C THR A 225 -5.23 -17.14 -4.42
N VAL A 226 -4.86 -17.56 -3.21
CA VAL A 226 -4.15 -16.71 -2.25
C VAL A 226 -2.71 -17.18 -2.13
N VAL A 227 -1.76 -16.31 -2.51
CA VAL A 227 -0.33 -16.55 -2.27
C VAL A 227 -0.01 -16.17 -0.83
N TYR A 228 0.32 -17.16 -0.03
CA TYR A 228 0.75 -16.91 1.35
C TYR A 228 2.12 -16.26 1.37
N ARG A 229 2.26 -15.26 2.22
CA ARG A 229 3.53 -14.56 2.39
C ARG A 229 4.55 -15.46 3.07
N GLN A 230 5.73 -15.52 2.51
CA GLN A 230 6.91 -16.10 3.15
C GLN A 230 7.83 -14.98 3.61
N PHE A 231 8.27 -15.08 4.86
CA PHE A 231 9.13 -14.09 5.47
C PHE A 231 10.56 -14.65 5.54
N GLU A 232 11.47 -14.01 4.83
CA GLU A 232 12.88 -14.38 4.85
C GLU A 232 13.75 -13.15 5.17
N ALA A 233 14.78 -13.34 5.97
CA ALA A 233 15.73 -12.28 6.26
C ALA A 233 16.42 -11.78 4.96
N GLY A 234 16.52 -10.48 4.79
CA GLY A 234 17.07 -9.84 3.59
C GLY A 234 16.06 -9.61 2.47
N ARG A 235 14.87 -10.25 2.49
CA ARG A 235 13.83 -10.09 1.48
C ARG A 235 12.77 -9.05 1.86
N SER A 236 11.99 -8.67 0.87
CA SER A 236 10.82 -7.82 1.09
C SER A 236 9.71 -8.59 1.81
N GLN A 237 8.97 -7.93 2.69
CA GLN A 237 7.76 -8.50 3.29
C GLN A 237 6.61 -8.71 2.28
N THR A 238 6.74 -8.17 1.08
CA THR A 238 5.78 -8.28 -0.04
C THR A 238 6.37 -9.01 -1.23
N ALA A 239 7.51 -9.70 -1.05
CA ALA A 239 8.08 -10.58 -2.04
C ALA A 239 7.10 -11.68 -2.45
N LEU A 240 6.95 -11.90 -3.74
CA LEU A 240 6.07 -12.93 -4.29
C LEU A 240 6.87 -14.21 -4.50
N MET A 241 6.60 -15.20 -3.66
CA MET A 241 7.30 -16.48 -3.62
C MET A 241 6.42 -17.56 -4.24
N VAL A 242 6.77 -18.05 -5.42
CA VAL A 242 6.05 -19.13 -6.13
C VAL A 242 7.01 -20.06 -6.85
N VAL A 243 6.54 -21.26 -7.21
CA VAL A 243 7.32 -22.23 -7.99
C VAL A 243 7.35 -21.78 -9.46
N ARG A 244 8.49 -21.97 -10.13
CA ARG A 244 8.59 -21.70 -11.56
C ARG A 244 7.75 -22.70 -12.36
N SER A 245 7.03 -22.21 -13.37
CA SER A 245 6.29 -23.03 -14.33
C SER A 245 7.01 -23.04 -15.67
N GLY A 246 7.11 -24.21 -16.28
CA GLY A 246 7.51 -24.42 -17.67
C GLY A 246 6.34 -24.31 -18.66
N GLY A 247 5.14 -24.00 -18.17
CA GLY A 247 3.92 -23.94 -18.96
C GLY A 247 3.11 -25.24 -18.86
N ILE A 248 2.20 -25.42 -19.80
CA ILE A 248 1.38 -26.62 -19.93
C ILE A 248 2.03 -27.57 -20.93
N ASP A 249 2.21 -28.81 -20.54
CA ASP A 249 2.74 -29.85 -21.41
C ASP A 249 1.80 -30.13 -22.60
N PRO A 250 2.25 -29.94 -23.84
CA PRO A 250 1.41 -30.20 -25.01
C PRO A 250 0.93 -31.66 -25.14
N ALA A 251 1.67 -32.60 -24.59
CA ALA A 251 1.31 -34.01 -24.71
C ALA A 251 0.21 -34.43 -23.72
N THR A 252 0.23 -33.90 -22.50
CA THR A 252 -0.65 -34.41 -21.41
C THR A 252 -1.63 -33.35 -20.89
N GLY A 253 -1.42 -32.05 -21.17
CA GLY A 253 -2.21 -30.96 -20.63
C GLY A 253 -1.95 -30.67 -19.15
N ASN A 254 -0.93 -31.26 -18.55
CA ASN A 254 -0.53 -31.03 -17.18
C ASN A 254 0.46 -29.84 -17.08
N GLU A 255 0.53 -29.17 -15.93
CA GLU A 255 1.51 -28.13 -15.71
C GLU A 255 2.90 -28.72 -15.42
N ILE A 256 3.92 -28.18 -16.09
CA ILE A 256 5.33 -28.52 -15.86
C ILE A 256 5.87 -27.58 -14.81
N TYR A 257 6.45 -28.11 -13.73
CA TYR A 257 7.15 -27.34 -12.71
C TYR A 257 8.66 -27.38 -12.94
N ILE A 258 9.35 -26.32 -12.57
CA ILE A 258 10.81 -26.22 -12.68
C ILE A 258 11.38 -26.12 -11.27
N LYS A 259 12.15 -27.12 -10.87
CA LYS A 259 12.87 -27.18 -9.60
C LYS A 259 13.88 -26.04 -9.48
N ARG A 260 14.40 -25.77 -8.29
CA ARG A 260 15.46 -24.77 -8.09
C ARG A 260 16.73 -25.06 -8.90
N ASN A 261 17.08 -26.32 -9.10
CA ASN A 261 18.22 -26.75 -9.91
C ASN A 261 17.98 -26.65 -11.44
N GLY A 262 16.76 -26.28 -11.88
CA GLY A 262 16.41 -26.14 -13.29
C GLY A 262 15.78 -27.40 -13.91
N GLU A 263 15.69 -28.50 -13.19
CA GLU A 263 15.08 -29.74 -13.66
C GLU A 263 13.55 -29.59 -13.79
N MET A 264 12.97 -30.13 -14.83
CA MET A 264 11.52 -30.16 -15.07
C MET A 264 10.88 -31.37 -14.40
N THR A 265 9.68 -31.19 -13.84
CA THR A 265 8.90 -32.22 -13.17
C THR A 265 7.41 -31.93 -13.28
N PHE A 266 6.58 -32.97 -13.16
CA PHE A 266 5.14 -32.82 -13.00
C PHE A 266 4.69 -32.78 -11.51
N GLU A 267 5.62 -33.02 -10.60
CA GLU A 267 5.35 -32.98 -9.17
C GLU A 267 5.63 -31.58 -8.59
N TYR A 268 4.61 -30.99 -8.00
CA TYR A 268 4.76 -29.72 -7.31
C TYR A 268 5.48 -29.90 -5.97
N ASN A 269 6.49 -29.05 -5.72
CA ASN A 269 7.18 -29.02 -4.43
C ASN A 269 7.33 -27.55 -3.96
N HIS A 270 6.76 -27.23 -2.81
CA HIS A 270 6.85 -25.90 -2.22
C HIS A 270 8.28 -25.44 -1.92
N ASN A 271 9.24 -26.37 -1.75
CA ASN A 271 10.65 -26.04 -1.55
C ASN A 271 11.32 -25.46 -2.80
N ASP A 272 10.70 -25.59 -3.97
CA ASP A 272 11.19 -25.04 -5.23
C ASP A 272 10.72 -23.60 -5.49
N LYS A 273 10.02 -22.98 -4.54
CA LYS A 273 9.64 -21.57 -4.64
C LYS A 273 10.85 -20.65 -4.80
N ILE A 274 10.71 -19.70 -5.68
CA ILE A 274 11.67 -18.60 -5.90
C ILE A 274 10.99 -17.25 -5.73
N GLU A 275 11.77 -16.22 -5.45
CA GLU A 275 11.29 -14.83 -5.54
C GLU A 275 11.13 -14.44 -7.00
N CYS A 276 9.89 -14.23 -7.45
CA CYS A 276 9.58 -13.80 -8.83
C CYS A 276 9.32 -12.29 -8.93
N GLY A 277 9.52 -11.56 -7.85
CA GLY A 277 9.39 -10.10 -7.76
C GLY A 277 8.68 -9.63 -6.52
N ASP A 278 8.35 -8.36 -6.46
CA ASP A 278 7.68 -7.72 -5.34
C ASP A 278 6.29 -7.25 -5.77
N MET A 279 5.30 -7.43 -4.89
CA MET A 279 3.95 -6.90 -5.12
C MET A 279 3.92 -5.37 -5.05
N LYS A 280 4.87 -4.74 -4.35
CA LYS A 280 5.00 -3.29 -4.36
C LYS A 280 5.66 -2.82 -5.66
N PRO A 281 5.13 -1.74 -6.27
CA PRO A 281 5.78 -1.14 -7.43
C PRO A 281 7.16 -0.58 -7.08
N LYS A 282 8.06 -0.61 -8.07
CA LYS A 282 9.38 0.04 -7.96
C LYS A 282 9.26 1.56 -7.91
N ILE A 283 8.29 2.10 -8.66
CA ILE A 283 7.96 3.52 -8.63
C ILE A 283 6.44 3.66 -8.75
N GLU A 284 5.88 4.53 -7.94
CA GLU A 284 4.47 4.91 -8.01
C GLU A 284 4.32 6.40 -7.72
N GLY A 285 3.20 6.96 -8.14
CA GLY A 285 2.95 8.37 -7.91
C GLY A 285 1.71 8.89 -8.62
N ASN A 286 1.63 10.21 -8.64
CA ASN A 286 0.52 10.91 -9.22
C ASN A 286 1.01 12.07 -10.09
N VAL A 287 0.27 12.34 -11.16
CA VAL A 287 0.36 13.58 -11.94
C VAL A 287 -0.97 14.29 -11.78
N ASN A 288 -0.95 15.49 -11.25
CA ASN A 288 -2.14 16.32 -11.23
C ASN A 288 -1.94 17.60 -12.03
N THR A 289 -3.00 18.06 -12.64
CA THR A 289 -3.04 19.35 -13.32
C THR A 289 -4.25 20.15 -12.84
N ASN A 290 -4.03 21.43 -12.65
CA ASN A 290 -5.07 22.37 -12.26
C ASN A 290 -4.98 23.60 -13.17
N LEU A 291 -6.03 23.83 -13.95
CA LEU A 291 -6.19 24.98 -14.84
C LEU A 291 -7.37 25.83 -14.37
N ASN A 292 -7.09 27.09 -14.03
CA ASN A 292 -8.10 28.06 -13.71
C ASN A 292 -8.13 29.13 -14.81
N TRP A 293 -9.30 29.40 -15.36
CA TRP A 293 -9.48 30.40 -16.39
C TRP A 293 -10.87 31.03 -16.34
N LYS A 294 -10.96 32.32 -16.05
CA LYS A 294 -12.21 33.12 -16.09
C LYS A 294 -13.40 32.41 -15.41
N GLY A 295 -13.23 31.92 -14.19
CA GLY A 295 -14.26 31.19 -13.44
C GLY A 295 -14.34 29.69 -13.75
N PHE A 296 -13.73 29.18 -14.79
CA PHE A 296 -13.55 27.75 -15.01
C PHE A 296 -12.38 27.21 -14.19
N ASN A 297 -12.58 26.05 -13.58
CA ASN A 297 -11.52 25.27 -12.95
C ASN A 297 -11.58 23.85 -13.46
N LEU A 298 -10.51 23.38 -14.10
CA LEU A 298 -10.31 22.00 -14.53
C LEU A 298 -9.22 21.37 -13.66
N TYR A 299 -9.58 20.30 -12.96
CA TYR A 299 -8.66 19.47 -12.21
C TYR A 299 -8.66 18.06 -12.74
N MET A 300 -7.47 17.48 -12.97
CA MET A 300 -7.31 16.08 -13.33
C MET A 300 -6.22 15.45 -12.46
N LEU A 301 -6.46 14.22 -12.01
CA LEU A 301 -5.53 13.43 -11.22
C LEU A 301 -5.29 12.08 -11.91
N PHE A 302 -4.08 11.88 -12.35
CA PHE A 302 -3.59 10.61 -12.88
C PHE A 302 -2.78 9.89 -11.80
N LYS A 303 -3.03 8.60 -11.65
CA LYS A 303 -2.20 7.70 -10.85
C LYS A 303 -1.38 6.82 -11.78
N TYR A 304 -0.11 6.63 -11.43
CA TYR A 304 0.75 5.68 -12.13
C TYR A 304 1.50 4.78 -11.16
N GLN A 305 1.80 3.56 -11.60
CA GLN A 305 2.67 2.63 -10.91
C GLN A 305 3.41 1.77 -11.92
N TYR A 306 4.66 1.41 -11.60
CA TYR A 306 5.51 0.64 -12.49
C TYR A 306 6.41 -0.32 -11.71
N GLY A 307 6.63 -1.53 -12.27
CA GLY A 307 7.60 -2.51 -11.78
C GLY A 307 7.15 -3.35 -10.58
N GLY A 308 5.84 -3.35 -10.24
CA GLY A 308 5.24 -4.30 -9.31
C GLY A 308 4.84 -5.61 -10.00
N LYS A 309 4.66 -6.67 -9.22
CA LYS A 309 4.12 -7.96 -9.68
C LYS A 309 2.78 -8.24 -9.00
N ILE A 310 1.94 -9.01 -9.66
CA ILE A 310 0.68 -9.47 -9.11
C ILE A 310 0.43 -10.92 -9.49
N TYR A 311 -0.01 -11.73 -8.52
CA TYR A 311 -0.59 -13.03 -8.80
C TYR A 311 -2.07 -12.84 -9.16
N ASN A 312 -2.48 -13.29 -10.34
CA ASN A 312 -3.85 -13.11 -10.82
C ASN A 312 -4.78 -14.19 -10.23
N ALA A 313 -5.23 -13.94 -9.00
CA ALA A 313 -6.10 -14.86 -8.25
C ALA A 313 -7.43 -15.13 -8.97
N THR A 314 -7.97 -14.14 -9.70
CA THR A 314 -9.22 -14.31 -10.44
C THR A 314 -9.03 -15.24 -11.63
N LEU A 315 -7.91 -15.10 -12.36
CA LEU A 315 -7.56 -16.00 -13.45
C LEU A 315 -7.36 -17.43 -12.94
N ALA A 316 -6.69 -17.58 -11.78
CA ALA A 316 -6.53 -18.86 -11.11
C ALA A 316 -7.87 -19.53 -10.77
N SER A 317 -8.80 -18.76 -10.16
CA SER A 317 -10.07 -19.33 -9.67
C SER A 317 -11.15 -19.47 -10.73
N LYS A 318 -11.27 -18.48 -11.62
CA LYS A 318 -12.42 -18.39 -12.57
C LYS A 318 -12.12 -18.98 -13.94
N VAL A 319 -10.85 -19.15 -14.27
CA VAL A 319 -10.44 -19.70 -15.57
C VAL A 319 -9.73 -21.03 -15.36
N GLU A 320 -8.61 -21.06 -14.63
CA GLU A 320 -7.82 -22.27 -14.42
C GLU A 320 -8.57 -23.34 -13.60
N GLY A 321 -9.05 -22.95 -12.41
CA GLY A 321 -9.81 -23.81 -11.50
C GLY A 321 -11.33 -23.71 -11.67
N ALA A 322 -11.81 -23.35 -12.86
CA ALA A 322 -13.23 -23.23 -13.11
C ALA A 322 -13.95 -24.58 -13.01
N ASN A 323 -15.10 -24.59 -12.37
CA ASN A 323 -15.96 -25.78 -12.36
C ASN A 323 -16.79 -25.84 -13.68
N PRO A 324 -16.58 -26.82 -14.55
CA PRO A 324 -17.27 -26.91 -15.84
C PRO A 324 -18.77 -27.21 -15.71
N LEU A 325 -19.22 -27.68 -14.55
CA LEU A 325 -20.64 -27.93 -14.26
C LEU A 325 -21.41 -26.67 -13.85
N LYS A 326 -20.75 -25.53 -13.75
CA LYS A 326 -21.35 -24.24 -13.38
C LYS A 326 -21.15 -23.21 -14.50
N ASN A 327 -21.91 -22.12 -14.44
CA ASN A 327 -21.66 -20.98 -15.33
C ASN A 327 -20.24 -20.46 -15.14
N ALA A 328 -19.41 -20.56 -16.17
CA ALA A 328 -17.99 -20.27 -16.13
C ALA A 328 -17.63 -19.10 -17.06
N ASP A 329 -16.47 -18.49 -16.83
CA ASP A 329 -15.91 -17.46 -17.71
C ASP A 329 -15.64 -18.06 -19.11
N LYS A 330 -15.99 -17.34 -20.18
CA LYS A 330 -15.80 -17.78 -21.56
C LYS A 330 -14.36 -18.15 -21.89
N ARG A 331 -13.37 -17.60 -21.18
CA ARG A 331 -11.94 -17.90 -21.35
C ARG A 331 -11.60 -19.35 -20.99
N VAL A 332 -12.47 -20.03 -20.23
CA VAL A 332 -12.34 -21.47 -19.94
C VAL A 332 -12.32 -22.31 -21.21
N LEU A 333 -13.01 -21.86 -22.26
CA LEU A 333 -13.10 -22.56 -23.56
C LEU A 333 -11.95 -22.22 -24.51
N TYR A 334 -11.30 -21.08 -24.31
CA TYR A 334 -10.20 -20.63 -25.14
C TYR A 334 -8.86 -20.96 -24.46
N ASP A 335 -7.77 -20.86 -25.00
CA ASP A 335 -6.42 -21.00 -24.41
C ASP A 335 -6.21 -22.22 -23.46
N ARG A 336 -7.16 -23.18 -23.43
CA ARG A 336 -7.11 -24.40 -22.60
C ARG A 336 -6.73 -25.61 -23.44
N TRP A 337 -5.92 -26.49 -22.87
CA TRP A 337 -5.52 -27.74 -23.51
C TRP A 337 -6.74 -28.64 -23.73
N LYS A 338 -6.88 -29.22 -24.93
CA LYS A 338 -7.99 -30.10 -25.37
C LYS A 338 -7.50 -31.44 -25.88
N GLU A 339 -6.42 -31.44 -26.66
CA GLU A 339 -5.88 -32.64 -27.28
C GLU A 339 -4.35 -32.60 -27.37
N PRO A 340 -3.68 -33.78 -27.45
CA PRO A 340 -2.23 -33.84 -27.60
C PRO A 340 -1.71 -33.02 -28.77
N GLY A 341 -0.73 -32.15 -28.49
CA GLY A 341 -0.16 -31.20 -29.44
C GLY A 341 -0.61 -29.75 -29.20
N ASP A 342 -1.61 -29.52 -28.37
CA ASP A 342 -2.08 -28.16 -28.05
C ASP A 342 -1.05 -27.35 -27.23
N HIS A 343 -0.70 -26.16 -27.71
CA HIS A 343 0.06 -25.17 -26.96
C HIS A 343 -0.89 -24.27 -26.17
N ALA A 344 -1.26 -24.71 -24.99
CA ALA A 344 -2.29 -24.06 -24.16
C ALA A 344 -1.70 -23.21 -23.02
N LYS A 345 -2.45 -22.20 -22.57
CA LYS A 345 -2.13 -21.42 -21.38
C LYS A 345 -2.67 -22.03 -20.09
N PHE A 346 -3.74 -22.83 -20.20
CA PHE A 346 -4.46 -23.42 -19.07
C PHE A 346 -4.49 -24.94 -19.20
N ARG A 347 -4.51 -25.64 -18.05
CA ARG A 347 -4.55 -27.10 -17.97
C ARG A 347 -5.80 -27.68 -18.62
N ARG A 348 -5.82 -28.98 -18.80
CA ARG A 348 -6.98 -29.74 -19.29
C ARG A 348 -8.23 -29.47 -18.45
N ILE A 349 -9.42 -29.47 -19.07
CA ILE A 349 -10.67 -29.03 -18.41
C ILE A 349 -11.21 -30.06 -17.39
N ASP A 350 -10.84 -31.30 -17.53
CA ASP A 350 -11.20 -32.39 -16.62
C ASP A 350 -10.34 -32.41 -15.34
N ASP A 351 -9.23 -31.65 -15.30
CA ASP A 351 -8.50 -31.39 -14.08
C ASP A 351 -9.20 -30.29 -13.28
N THR A 352 -10.08 -30.70 -12.37
CA THR A 352 -10.82 -29.79 -11.47
C THR A 352 -10.07 -29.47 -10.18
N SER A 353 -8.83 -29.94 -10.03
CA SER A 353 -8.01 -29.62 -8.86
C SER A 353 -7.71 -28.13 -8.76
N ALA A 354 -7.58 -27.61 -7.54
CA ALA A 354 -7.16 -26.22 -7.35
C ALA A 354 -5.75 -26.04 -7.93
N PRO A 355 -5.51 -24.96 -8.72
CA PRO A 355 -4.20 -24.74 -9.33
C PRO A 355 -3.16 -24.41 -8.26
N TYR A 356 -1.94 -24.90 -8.44
CA TYR A 356 -0.81 -24.49 -7.63
C TYR A 356 -0.35 -23.09 -7.99
N GLN A 357 0.29 -22.43 -7.03
CA GLN A 357 0.78 -21.05 -7.18
C GLN A 357 2.13 -21.07 -7.90
N THR A 358 2.11 -20.71 -9.17
CA THR A 358 3.28 -20.74 -10.05
C THR A 358 3.48 -19.42 -10.77
N THR A 359 4.66 -19.24 -11.38
CA THR A 359 4.99 -18.03 -12.16
C THR A 359 4.07 -17.82 -13.36
N ARG A 360 3.36 -18.86 -13.83
CA ARG A 360 2.43 -18.78 -14.98
C ARG A 360 1.30 -17.76 -14.75
N LEU A 361 0.88 -17.59 -13.50
CA LEU A 361 -0.20 -16.67 -13.11
C LEU A 361 0.33 -15.37 -12.46
N VAL A 362 1.63 -15.10 -12.56
CA VAL A 362 2.26 -13.88 -12.09
C VAL A 362 2.51 -12.92 -13.26
N PHE A 363 2.01 -11.71 -13.14
CA PHE A 363 2.08 -10.67 -14.18
C PHE A 363 2.73 -9.39 -13.66
N ASP A 364 3.26 -8.60 -14.59
CA ASP A 364 3.66 -7.22 -14.30
C ASP A 364 2.41 -6.37 -13.99
N ASN A 365 2.45 -5.64 -12.89
CA ASN A 365 1.34 -4.79 -12.45
C ASN A 365 1.68 -3.31 -12.68
N ASN A 366 1.77 -2.92 -13.95
CA ASN A 366 1.95 -1.54 -14.35
C ASN A 366 0.58 -0.89 -14.57
N LEU A 367 0.44 0.35 -14.16
CA LEU A 367 -0.84 1.07 -14.20
C LEU A 367 -0.63 2.53 -14.57
N LEU A 368 -1.51 3.04 -15.44
CA LEU A 368 -1.81 4.46 -15.61
C LEU A 368 -3.32 4.63 -15.58
N ALA A 369 -3.84 5.43 -14.66
CA ALA A 369 -5.28 5.63 -14.51
C ALA A 369 -5.61 7.12 -14.32
N LEU A 370 -6.67 7.59 -14.99
CA LEU A 370 -7.31 8.86 -14.67
C LEU A 370 -8.27 8.64 -13.50
N GLN A 371 -7.73 8.89 -12.30
CA GLN A 371 -8.41 8.58 -11.04
C GLN A 371 -9.56 9.56 -10.76
N SER A 372 -9.37 10.84 -11.10
CA SER A 372 -10.38 11.86 -10.88
C SER A 372 -10.25 12.96 -11.93
N VAL A 373 -11.39 13.43 -12.41
CA VAL A 373 -11.52 14.67 -13.18
C VAL A 373 -12.66 15.48 -12.60
N SER A 374 -12.45 16.78 -12.47
CA SER A 374 -13.51 17.71 -12.12
C SER A 374 -13.40 18.98 -12.95
N LEU A 375 -14.53 19.42 -13.47
CA LEU A 375 -14.71 20.70 -14.14
C LEU A 375 -15.72 21.51 -13.33
N SER A 376 -15.35 22.68 -12.91
CA SER A 376 -16.28 23.58 -12.24
C SER A 376 -16.29 24.94 -12.91
N TYR A 377 -17.43 25.60 -12.83
CA TYR A 377 -17.62 26.96 -13.33
C TYR A 377 -18.28 27.81 -12.26
N GLU A 378 -17.62 28.89 -11.91
CA GLU A 378 -18.14 29.90 -11.00
C GLU A 378 -18.70 31.06 -11.81
N LEU A 379 -19.99 31.35 -11.59
CA LEU A 379 -20.65 32.44 -12.30
C LEU A 379 -20.03 33.80 -11.90
N PRO A 380 -19.87 34.73 -12.85
CA PRO A 380 -19.43 36.08 -12.54
C PRO A 380 -20.36 36.72 -11.50
N ARG A 381 -19.77 37.45 -10.52
CA ARG A 381 -20.53 38.10 -9.44
C ARG A 381 -21.69 38.96 -9.92
N LYS A 382 -21.55 39.65 -11.06
CA LYS A 382 -22.64 40.46 -11.66
C LYS A 382 -23.89 39.62 -11.99
N ILE A 383 -23.72 38.32 -12.33
CA ILE A 383 -24.83 37.41 -12.65
C ILE A 383 -25.42 36.84 -11.35
N SER A 384 -24.59 36.36 -10.44
CA SER A 384 -25.05 35.79 -9.17
C SER A 384 -25.80 36.80 -8.32
N GLN A 385 -25.33 38.04 -8.24
CA GLN A 385 -26.03 39.12 -7.54
C GLN A 385 -27.41 39.45 -8.11
N LYS A 386 -27.59 39.40 -9.44
CA LYS A 386 -28.92 39.55 -10.04
C LYS A 386 -29.91 38.42 -9.63
N MET A 387 -29.37 37.28 -9.21
CA MET A 387 -30.13 36.14 -8.72
C MET A 387 -30.27 36.18 -7.17
N TYR A 388 -29.92 37.29 -6.52
CA TYR A 388 -29.89 37.43 -5.06
C TYR A 388 -28.99 36.40 -4.36
N MET A 389 -27.89 36.00 -5.04
CA MET A 389 -26.93 35.02 -4.53
C MET A 389 -25.55 35.66 -4.50
N GLU A 390 -24.76 35.39 -3.46
CA GLU A 390 -23.39 35.87 -3.38
C GLU A 390 -22.48 35.11 -4.36
N ARG A 391 -22.68 33.79 -4.44
CA ARG A 391 -21.86 32.89 -5.26
C ARG A 391 -22.65 31.70 -5.78
N VAL A 392 -22.48 31.39 -7.05
CA VAL A 392 -23.04 30.19 -7.69
C VAL A 392 -21.92 29.45 -8.40
N LYS A 393 -21.70 28.18 -8.06
CA LYS A 393 -20.72 27.30 -8.66
C LYS A 393 -21.34 26.01 -9.11
N LEU A 394 -21.20 25.68 -10.40
CA LEU A 394 -21.51 24.40 -11.00
C LEU A 394 -20.28 23.50 -10.91
N LEU A 395 -20.47 22.22 -10.63
CA LEU A 395 -19.43 21.20 -10.54
C LEU A 395 -19.85 19.96 -11.34
N LEU A 396 -18.98 19.52 -12.24
CA LEU A 396 -19.05 18.22 -12.89
C LEU A 396 -17.83 17.42 -12.44
N SER A 397 -18.04 16.20 -11.97
CA SER A 397 -16.91 15.34 -11.59
C SER A 397 -17.14 13.90 -11.98
N SER A 398 -16.05 13.22 -12.24
CA SER A 398 -16.04 11.78 -12.53
C SER A 398 -14.81 11.14 -11.93
N THR A 399 -14.96 9.88 -11.51
CA THR A 399 -13.87 9.06 -11.01
C THR A 399 -13.64 7.84 -11.89
N ASP A 400 -12.40 7.40 -11.95
CA ASP A 400 -11.97 6.19 -12.66
C ASP A 400 -12.39 6.13 -14.15
N LEU A 401 -12.29 7.26 -14.87
CA LEU A 401 -12.73 7.37 -16.27
C LEU A 401 -12.02 6.39 -17.18
N PHE A 402 -10.70 6.25 -17.04
CA PHE A 402 -9.96 5.24 -17.78
C PHE A 402 -8.83 4.64 -16.95
N ARG A 403 -8.43 3.44 -17.36
CA ARG A 403 -7.36 2.68 -16.75
C ARG A 403 -6.62 1.88 -17.81
N LEU A 404 -5.33 2.15 -17.96
CA LEU A 404 -4.38 1.37 -18.75
C LEU A 404 -3.57 0.51 -17.78
N SER A 405 -3.60 -0.80 -17.93
CA SER A 405 -2.88 -1.72 -17.05
C SER A 405 -2.25 -2.83 -17.88
N SER A 406 -1.04 -3.26 -17.50
CA SER A 406 -0.36 -4.41 -18.11
C SER A 406 -1.03 -5.74 -17.79
N VAL A 407 -1.87 -5.77 -16.74
CA VAL A 407 -2.69 -6.93 -16.40
C VAL A 407 -4.16 -6.52 -16.38
N LYS A 408 -5.02 -7.34 -16.99
CA LYS A 408 -6.46 -7.16 -16.85
C LYS A 408 -6.83 -7.38 -15.40
N GLN A 409 -7.20 -6.31 -14.70
CA GLN A 409 -7.72 -6.43 -13.36
C GLN A 409 -9.11 -7.02 -13.42
N GLU A 410 -9.17 -8.24 -12.96
CA GLU A 410 -10.41 -8.95 -12.78
C GLU A 410 -11.14 -8.34 -11.59
N ARG A 411 -12.34 -7.88 -11.84
CA ARG A 411 -13.22 -7.40 -10.77
C ARG A 411 -14.03 -8.56 -10.28
N GLY A 412 -14.09 -8.73 -8.96
CA GLY A 412 -14.93 -9.75 -8.36
C GLY A 412 -16.38 -9.60 -8.83
N THR A 413 -17.09 -10.71 -8.92
CA THR A 413 -18.52 -10.76 -9.30
C THR A 413 -19.40 -9.99 -8.33
N SER A 414 -18.92 -9.70 -7.12
CA SER A 414 -19.66 -9.02 -6.06
C SER A 414 -19.80 -7.50 -6.24
N TYR A 415 -18.85 -6.88 -6.98
CA TYR A 415 -18.86 -5.43 -7.20
C TYR A 415 -18.45 -5.13 -8.64
N PRO A 416 -19.39 -4.90 -9.56
CA PRO A 416 -19.07 -4.42 -10.89
C PRO A 416 -18.46 -3.03 -10.77
N PHE A 417 -17.44 -2.76 -11.58
CA PHE A 417 -16.84 -1.44 -11.66
C PHE A 417 -17.84 -0.44 -12.23
N ALA A 418 -18.10 0.59 -11.46
CA ALA A 418 -18.89 1.71 -11.92
C ALA A 418 -17.97 2.93 -12.13
N ARG A 419 -18.08 3.54 -13.30
CA ARG A 419 -17.63 4.92 -13.49
C ARG A 419 -18.65 5.81 -12.83
N THR A 420 -18.20 6.71 -11.97
CA THR A 420 -19.11 7.61 -11.26
C THR A 420 -19.08 8.97 -11.92
N PHE A 421 -20.26 9.51 -12.22
CA PHE A 421 -20.44 10.88 -12.69
C PHE A 421 -21.31 11.61 -11.67
N SER A 422 -20.86 12.79 -11.27
CA SER A 422 -21.59 13.61 -10.30
C SER A 422 -21.74 15.03 -10.84
N ILE A 423 -22.93 15.59 -10.63
CA ILE A 423 -23.22 17.01 -10.92
C ILE A 423 -23.57 17.65 -9.58
N GLY A 424 -22.93 18.77 -9.27
CA GLY A 424 -23.14 19.54 -8.06
C GLY A 424 -23.46 21.00 -8.36
N LEU A 425 -24.27 21.60 -7.53
CA LEU A 425 -24.54 23.03 -7.50
C LEU A 425 -24.28 23.56 -6.10
N ASN A 426 -23.34 24.48 -5.98
CA ASN A 426 -23.06 25.18 -4.72
C ASN A 426 -23.56 26.61 -4.83
N VAL A 427 -24.43 27.00 -3.91
CA VAL A 427 -25.00 28.36 -3.83
C VAL A 427 -24.69 28.92 -2.46
N THR A 428 -24.20 30.15 -2.44
CA THR A 428 -24.02 30.97 -1.23
C THR A 428 -24.90 32.21 -1.37
N PHE A 429 -25.68 32.48 -0.31
CA PHE A 429 -26.60 33.62 -0.23
C PHE A 429 -26.01 34.77 0.56
#